data_f5814fbc375ccf18f7b0be224317d4e0
#
_entry.id   f5814fbc375ccf18f7b0be224317d4e0
#
_cell.length_a   1.000
_cell.length_b   1.000
_cell.length_c   1.000
_cell.angle_alpha   90.00
_cell.angle_beta   90.00
_cell.angle_gamma   90.00
#
_symmetry.space_group_name_H-M   'P 1'
#
loop_
_entity.id
_entity.type
_entity.pdbx_description
1 polymer ?
#
loop_
_entity_poly.entity_id
_entity_poly.type
_entity_poly.pdbx_seq_one_letter_code
_entity_poly.pdbx_strand_id
1 'polypeptide(L)'
;MATRVRPIDRRAFLTGLAGIAAGVAVDAPSLAAGPLQSALFDLDQQFFASAQKKPDGRYAISILDDVGQELAQVGLPDRGHGIAVSPDRQTLIAFARRPGTFALIIRPFDGSEPKLISAIKGRHFYGHGCFSGDGRLMYAVENDYEVGRGIIGIYDLSGRKATRIGEFETFGIGPHEILLSSDQKTLIVANGGILTHPAKPREKLNLETMAPSIVFLDAATGDLITQHQIALHLHQLSLRHMTQDATGRVWIGGQFEGPETKTPPLVATCGKDTPLRLHDIPAKITSGLQNYIGSVTANRDGSVIATSAPRGGKVLFWKADTMNFIGAQSIPDGCGISPIDQQSFLISDGNGGLSFLDDSTGSPIVLARAPGTSWDNHMTAI
;
A
#
# COMPACT_ATOMS: atom_id res chain seq x y z
N MET A 1 -30.85 -3.05 33.40
CA MET A 1 -30.82 -1.84 32.53
C MET A 1 -29.37 -1.59 32.18
N ALA A 2 -28.95 -2.02 31.00
CA ALA A 2 -27.60 -1.80 30.51
C ALA A 2 -27.57 -0.44 29.78
N THR A 3 -26.85 0.51 30.32
CA THR A 3 -26.61 1.82 29.72
C THR A 3 -25.75 1.63 28.48
N ARG A 4 -26.36 1.77 27.28
CA ARG A 4 -25.60 1.85 26.04
C ARG A 4 -24.78 3.14 26.06
N VAL A 5 -23.47 3.01 26.17
CA VAL A 5 -22.52 4.09 25.90
C VAL A 5 -22.67 4.41 24.41
N ARG A 6 -23.07 5.64 24.09
CA ARG A 6 -23.11 6.12 22.69
C ARG A 6 -21.66 6.18 22.18
N PRO A 7 -21.38 5.70 20.96
CA PRO A 7 -20.08 5.90 20.34
C PRO A 7 -19.81 7.42 20.29
N ILE A 8 -18.59 7.81 20.68
CA ILE A 8 -18.12 9.20 20.59
C ILE A 8 -18.15 9.58 19.11
N ASP A 9 -18.84 10.65 18.78
CA ASP A 9 -18.83 11.20 17.43
C ASP A 9 -17.41 11.70 17.12
N ARG A 10 -16.68 10.92 16.32
CA ARG A 10 -15.29 11.19 15.91
C ARG A 10 -15.13 12.57 15.26
N ARG A 11 -16.16 13.05 14.54
CA ARG A 11 -16.18 14.40 13.95
C ARG A 11 -16.16 15.49 15.03
N ALA A 12 -16.96 15.33 16.08
CA ALA A 12 -17.00 16.27 17.19
C ALA A 12 -15.67 16.29 17.99
N PHE A 13 -15.02 15.14 18.14
CA PHE A 13 -13.71 15.03 18.81
C PHE A 13 -12.61 15.69 17.98
N LEU A 14 -12.54 15.44 16.67
CA LEU A 14 -11.52 15.99 15.78
C LEU A 14 -11.66 17.50 15.57
N THR A 15 -12.88 18.03 15.53
CA THR A 15 -13.11 19.49 15.47
C THR A 15 -12.78 20.21 16.78
N GLY A 16 -12.86 19.51 17.92
CA GLY A 16 -12.45 20.06 19.22
C GLY A 16 -10.93 20.19 19.37
N LEU A 17 -10.15 19.33 18.76
CA LEU A 17 -8.68 19.33 18.82
C LEU A 17 -8.03 20.41 17.95
N ALA A 18 -8.67 20.85 16.88
CA ALA A 18 -8.14 21.92 16.01
C ALA A 18 -7.98 23.29 16.73
N GLY A 19 -8.57 23.44 17.91
CA GLY A 19 -8.50 24.69 18.70
C GLY A 19 -7.36 24.76 19.73
N ILE A 20 -6.57 23.70 19.97
CA ILE A 20 -5.60 23.65 21.08
C ILE A 20 -4.13 23.55 20.61
N ALA A 21 -3.84 23.52 19.32
CA ALA A 21 -2.47 23.43 18.81
C ALA A 21 -1.73 24.78 18.79
N ALA A 22 -1.63 25.45 19.94
CA ALA A 22 -0.72 26.57 20.16
C ALA A 22 0.14 26.30 21.40
N GLY A 23 1.33 25.75 21.17
CA GLY A 23 2.50 25.90 22.03
C GLY A 23 2.61 24.97 23.23
N VAL A 24 3.32 23.84 23.05
CA VAL A 24 4.41 23.43 23.95
C VAL A 24 5.29 22.43 23.16
N ALA A 25 6.52 22.83 22.82
CA ALA A 25 7.56 21.90 22.42
C ALA A 25 8.03 21.19 23.70
N VAL A 26 7.66 19.91 23.83
CA VAL A 26 8.25 19.03 24.84
C VAL A 26 9.19 18.09 24.09
N ASP A 27 10.49 18.17 24.40
CA ASP A 27 11.47 17.19 23.99
C ASP A 27 11.04 15.80 24.49
N ALA A 28 10.55 14.97 23.60
CA ALA A 28 10.24 13.58 23.92
C ALA A 28 11.54 12.75 23.87
N PRO A 29 11.88 12.01 24.93
CA PRO A 29 13.02 11.08 24.89
C PRO A 29 12.77 10.01 23.85
N SER A 30 13.81 9.66 23.09
CA SER A 30 13.79 8.55 22.15
C SER A 30 13.50 7.24 22.90
N LEU A 31 12.28 6.77 22.88
CA LEU A 31 11.94 5.44 23.36
C LEU A 31 12.52 4.41 22.41
N ALA A 32 13.54 3.69 22.86
CA ALA A 32 13.92 2.41 22.27
C ALA A 32 12.67 1.53 22.22
N ALA A 33 12.45 0.84 21.10
CA ALA A 33 11.29 0.00 20.86
C ALA A 33 11.16 -1.05 22.01
N GLY A 34 10.33 -0.73 22.99
CA GLY A 34 9.79 -1.72 23.92
C GLY A 34 8.54 -2.33 23.29
N PRO A 35 8.19 -3.58 23.65
CA PRO A 35 6.94 -4.18 23.20
C PRO A 35 5.78 -3.28 23.62
N LEU A 36 4.85 -3.06 22.70
CA LEU A 36 3.57 -2.43 23.03
C LEU A 36 2.94 -3.30 24.14
N GLN A 37 2.78 -2.74 25.33
CA GLN A 37 2.24 -3.50 26.45
C GLN A 37 0.78 -3.86 26.16
N SER A 38 0.47 -5.13 26.04
CA SER A 38 -0.84 -5.69 25.70
C SER A 38 -2.01 -5.24 26.63
N ALA A 39 -1.70 -4.58 27.73
CA ALA A 39 -2.69 -4.10 28.71
C ALA A 39 -3.36 -2.77 28.35
N LEU A 40 -2.96 -2.09 27.25
CA LEU A 40 -3.44 -0.76 26.90
C LEU A 40 -4.29 -0.73 25.62
N PHE A 41 -4.49 -1.86 24.95
CA PHE A 41 -5.24 -1.87 23.70
C PHE A 41 -6.72 -2.18 23.95
N ASP A 42 -7.54 -1.17 23.77
CA ASP A 42 -8.96 -1.36 23.55
C ASP A 42 -9.12 -2.11 22.21
N LEU A 43 -9.81 -3.25 22.19
CA LEU A 43 -10.04 -4.06 20.99
C LEU A 43 -10.79 -3.32 19.89
N ASP A 44 -11.42 -2.19 20.23
CA ASP A 44 -12.10 -1.28 19.29
C ASP A 44 -11.15 -0.21 18.71
N GLN A 45 -9.91 -0.11 19.20
CA GLN A 45 -8.93 0.86 18.69
C GLN A 45 -8.32 0.38 17.38
N GLN A 46 -8.24 1.28 16.41
CA GLN A 46 -7.64 1.00 15.13
C GLN A 46 -6.19 1.46 15.08
N PHE A 47 -5.32 0.60 14.55
CA PHE A 47 -3.92 0.90 14.35
C PHE A 47 -3.57 0.92 12.87
N PHE A 48 -2.47 1.60 12.55
CA PHE A 48 -1.95 1.73 11.20
C PHE A 48 -0.45 1.47 11.21
N ALA A 49 0.05 0.87 10.14
CA ALA A 49 1.47 0.72 9.91
C ALA A 49 1.89 1.42 8.63
N SER A 50 3.03 2.12 8.67
CA SER A 50 3.62 2.76 7.50
C SER A 50 5.14 2.73 7.58
N ALA A 51 5.81 2.59 6.43
CA ALA A 51 7.24 2.77 6.32
C ALA A 51 7.57 4.26 6.32
N GLN A 52 8.71 4.63 6.94
CA GLN A 52 9.18 5.99 6.96
C GLN A 52 10.70 6.09 6.82
N LYS A 53 11.14 7.23 6.32
CA LYS A 53 12.51 7.72 6.47
C LYS A 53 12.55 8.72 7.62
N LYS A 54 13.41 8.51 8.58
CA LYS A 54 13.59 9.34 9.77
C LYS A 54 14.42 10.59 9.47
N PRO A 55 14.39 11.62 10.33
CA PRO A 55 15.23 12.81 10.18
C PRO A 55 16.73 12.51 10.16
N ASP A 56 17.17 11.45 10.85
CA ASP A 56 18.56 10.98 10.88
C ASP A 56 18.95 10.13 9.66
N GLY A 57 18.04 9.96 8.70
CA GLY A 57 18.25 9.21 7.45
C GLY A 57 18.00 7.71 7.56
N ARG A 58 17.80 7.16 8.76
CA ARG A 58 17.42 5.74 8.96
C ARG A 58 16.00 5.46 8.51
N TYR A 59 15.70 4.19 8.27
CA TYR A 59 14.37 3.73 7.88
C TYR A 59 13.73 2.92 9.00
N ALA A 60 12.41 3.00 9.10
CA ALA A 60 11.63 2.25 10.08
C ALA A 60 10.20 1.95 9.58
N ILE A 61 9.55 1.01 10.24
CA ILE A 61 8.09 0.88 10.25
C ILE A 61 7.58 1.53 11.52
N SER A 62 6.60 2.39 11.39
CA SER A 62 5.88 2.97 12.53
C SER A 62 4.50 2.36 12.67
N ILE A 63 4.11 2.10 13.91
CA ILE A 63 2.77 1.75 14.30
C ILE A 63 2.12 3.02 14.87
N LEU A 64 0.98 3.39 14.33
CA LEU A 64 0.26 4.62 14.64
C LEU A 64 -1.13 4.28 15.16
N ASP A 65 -1.69 5.14 16.00
CA ASP A 65 -3.11 5.12 16.31
C ASP A 65 -3.94 5.93 15.29
N ASP A 66 -5.23 6.01 15.50
CA ASP A 66 -6.19 6.68 14.62
C ASP A 66 -6.19 8.22 14.72
N VAL A 67 -5.43 8.78 15.66
CA VAL A 67 -5.15 10.22 15.75
C VAL A 67 -3.76 10.59 15.27
N GLY A 68 -2.99 9.60 14.77
CA GLY A 68 -1.67 9.79 14.18
C GLY A 68 -0.53 9.83 15.18
N GLN A 69 -0.75 9.38 16.44
CA GLN A 69 0.32 9.23 17.42
C GLN A 69 1.15 7.98 17.10
N GLU A 70 2.48 8.12 17.07
CA GLU A 70 3.38 6.98 16.94
C GLU A 70 3.46 6.23 18.27
N LEU A 71 3.03 4.94 18.23
CA LEU A 71 3.00 4.07 19.41
C LEU A 71 4.23 3.18 19.49
N ALA A 72 4.76 2.74 18.35
CA ALA A 72 5.95 1.93 18.27
C ALA A 72 6.68 2.13 16.95
N GLN A 73 7.95 1.75 16.95
CA GLN A 73 8.82 1.85 15.78
C GLN A 73 9.73 0.64 15.68
N VAL A 74 9.86 0.08 14.48
CA VAL A 74 10.74 -1.05 14.17
C VAL A 74 11.73 -0.63 13.10
N GLY A 75 13.02 -0.65 13.42
CA GLY A 75 14.09 -0.29 12.49
C GLY A 75 14.17 -1.22 11.28
N LEU A 76 14.45 -0.66 10.11
CA LEU A 76 14.66 -1.40 8.86
C LEU A 76 16.11 -1.30 8.41
N PRO A 77 16.67 -2.35 7.76
CA PRO A 77 18.01 -2.31 7.19
C PRO A 77 18.16 -1.28 6.07
N ASP A 78 17.10 -1.04 5.30
CA ASP A 78 17.02 -0.08 4.20
C ASP A 78 15.57 0.36 4.02
N ARG A 79 15.27 1.14 2.98
CA ARG A 79 13.95 1.69 2.71
C ARG A 79 12.88 0.61 2.61
N GLY A 80 11.87 0.73 3.46
CA GLY A 80 10.63 -0.07 3.40
C GLY A 80 9.66 0.43 2.32
N HIS A 81 8.62 -0.39 2.05
CA HIS A 81 7.57 -0.07 1.10
C HIS A 81 6.21 -0.61 1.57
N GLY A 82 5.67 -1.65 0.93
CA GLY A 82 4.40 -2.25 1.30
C GLY A 82 4.47 -3.05 2.60
N ILE A 83 3.33 -3.15 3.26
CA ILE A 83 3.14 -3.93 4.49
C ILE A 83 1.95 -4.84 4.28
N ALA A 84 2.17 -6.16 4.38
CA ALA A 84 1.11 -7.15 4.45
C ALA A 84 0.69 -7.39 5.90
N VAL A 85 -0.61 -7.59 6.12
CA VAL A 85 -1.19 -7.86 7.43
C VAL A 85 -1.82 -9.25 7.41
N SER A 86 -1.53 -10.07 8.43
CA SER A 86 -2.16 -11.39 8.57
C SER A 86 -3.67 -11.27 8.85
N PRO A 87 -4.48 -12.29 8.50
CA PRO A 87 -5.93 -12.25 8.71
C PRO A 87 -6.33 -12.05 10.19
N ASP A 88 -5.53 -12.54 11.12
CA ASP A 88 -5.72 -12.36 12.56
C ASP A 88 -5.18 -11.01 13.09
N ARG A 89 -4.57 -10.20 12.20
CA ARG A 89 -3.97 -8.89 12.51
C ARG A 89 -2.82 -8.92 13.52
N GLN A 90 -2.25 -10.10 13.81
CA GLN A 90 -1.16 -10.25 14.79
C GLN A 90 0.23 -10.19 14.16
N THR A 91 0.31 -10.38 12.84
CA THR A 91 1.59 -10.43 12.13
C THR A 91 1.58 -9.46 10.95
N LEU A 92 2.63 -8.65 10.87
CA LEU A 92 2.91 -7.77 9.75
C LEU A 92 4.13 -8.27 9.00
N ILE A 93 4.16 -8.09 7.69
CA ILE A 93 5.38 -8.29 6.89
C ILE A 93 5.67 -7.00 6.13
N ALA A 94 6.76 -6.36 6.52
CA ALA A 94 7.25 -5.15 5.85
C ALA A 94 8.25 -5.55 4.77
N PHE A 95 7.99 -5.13 3.53
CA PHE A 95 8.86 -5.42 2.40
C PHE A 95 9.81 -4.27 2.12
N ALA A 96 11.05 -4.61 1.75
CA ALA A 96 12.00 -3.64 1.22
C ALA A 96 11.52 -3.07 -0.11
N ARG A 97 11.73 -1.77 -0.33
CA ARG A 97 11.47 -1.16 -1.63
C ARG A 97 12.40 -1.75 -2.70
N ARG A 98 11.88 -2.00 -3.88
CA ARG A 98 12.63 -2.54 -5.02
C ARG A 98 13.88 -1.70 -5.39
N PRO A 99 14.99 -2.33 -5.75
CA PRO A 99 15.28 -3.76 -5.75
C PRO A 99 15.70 -4.24 -4.34
N GLY A 100 14.72 -4.55 -3.50
CA GLY A 100 14.93 -4.90 -2.10
C GLY A 100 15.27 -6.37 -1.89
N THR A 101 16.18 -6.67 -0.98
CA THR A 101 16.63 -8.03 -0.71
C THR A 101 16.18 -8.59 0.62
N PHE A 102 15.26 -7.87 1.30
CA PHE A 102 14.71 -8.32 2.58
C PHE A 102 13.19 -8.10 2.68
N ALA A 103 12.56 -8.90 3.51
CA ALA A 103 11.28 -8.63 4.16
C ALA A 103 11.43 -8.86 5.66
N LEU A 104 10.63 -8.19 6.48
CA LEU A 104 10.73 -8.24 7.93
C LEU A 104 9.38 -8.67 8.53
N ILE A 105 9.36 -9.78 9.27
CA ILE A 105 8.19 -10.22 10.03
C ILE A 105 8.20 -9.45 11.35
N ILE A 106 7.09 -8.78 11.65
CA ILE A 106 6.88 -7.96 12.83
C ILE A 106 5.61 -8.45 13.53
N ARG A 107 5.70 -8.68 14.83
CA ARG A 107 4.55 -8.97 15.70
C ARG A 107 4.45 -7.87 16.75
N PRO A 108 3.73 -6.79 16.45
CA PRO A 108 3.80 -5.58 17.28
C PRO A 108 3.22 -5.79 18.70
N PHE A 109 2.34 -6.79 18.88
CA PHE A 109 1.58 -6.97 20.11
C PHE A 109 2.11 -8.10 21.02
N ASP A 110 3.04 -8.94 20.57
CA ASP A 110 3.55 -10.07 21.36
C ASP A 110 4.96 -9.84 21.94
N GLY A 111 5.56 -8.69 21.64
CA GLY A 111 6.90 -8.32 22.13
C GLY A 111 8.05 -9.13 21.53
N SER A 112 7.81 -9.94 20.51
CA SER A 112 8.87 -10.72 19.87
C SER A 112 9.76 -9.85 19.00
N GLU A 113 11.05 -10.20 18.91
CA GLU A 113 12.01 -9.55 18.02
C GLU A 113 11.61 -9.77 16.56
N PRO A 114 11.72 -8.73 15.70
CA PRO A 114 11.46 -8.83 14.27
C PRO A 114 12.37 -9.87 13.61
N LYS A 115 11.83 -10.61 12.64
CA LYS A 115 12.56 -11.68 11.94
C LYS A 115 12.78 -11.32 10.47
N LEU A 116 14.04 -11.37 10.05
CA LEU A 116 14.44 -11.08 8.68
C LEU A 116 14.19 -12.28 7.77
N ILE A 117 13.60 -12.02 6.61
CA ILE A 117 13.53 -12.92 5.46
C ILE A 117 14.44 -12.32 4.38
N SER A 118 15.46 -13.06 3.95
CA SER A 118 16.34 -12.62 2.85
C SER A 118 15.82 -13.18 1.52
N ALA A 119 15.88 -12.36 0.47
CA ALA A 119 15.69 -12.84 -0.89
C ALA A 119 16.72 -13.92 -1.24
N ILE A 120 16.31 -14.93 -1.99
CA ILE A 120 17.25 -15.95 -2.48
C ILE A 120 18.15 -15.39 -3.58
N LYS A 121 19.28 -16.06 -3.83
CA LYS A 121 20.23 -15.64 -4.88
C LYS A 121 19.51 -15.54 -6.23
N GLY A 122 19.80 -14.51 -7.01
CA GLY A 122 19.16 -14.26 -8.30
C GLY A 122 17.78 -13.60 -8.21
N ARG A 123 17.31 -13.26 -7.00
CA ARG A 123 15.99 -12.65 -6.74
C ARG A 123 16.12 -11.35 -5.95
N HIS A 124 15.14 -10.47 -6.15
CA HIS A 124 14.84 -9.38 -5.22
C HIS A 124 13.32 -9.24 -5.05
N PHE A 125 12.88 -8.72 -3.92
CA PHE A 125 11.47 -8.35 -3.69
C PHE A 125 11.11 -7.08 -4.47
N TYR A 126 9.86 -7.02 -4.94
CA TYR A 126 9.33 -5.80 -5.55
C TYR A 126 8.65 -4.85 -4.57
N GLY A 127 8.53 -5.23 -3.31
CA GLY A 127 8.03 -4.38 -2.25
C GLY A 127 6.63 -4.70 -1.74
N HIS A 128 6.00 -5.77 -2.24
CA HIS A 128 4.66 -6.18 -1.84
C HIS A 128 4.53 -7.69 -1.66
N GLY A 129 3.50 -8.07 -0.91
CA GLY A 129 3.08 -9.44 -0.69
C GLY A 129 1.73 -9.48 0.01
N CYS A 130 1.15 -10.66 0.12
CA CYS A 130 -0.09 -10.90 0.87
C CYS A 130 -0.01 -12.23 1.62
N PHE A 131 -0.90 -12.41 2.60
CA PHE A 131 -1.06 -13.67 3.29
C PHE A 131 -2.07 -14.57 2.57
N SER A 132 -1.95 -15.89 2.78
CA SER A 132 -3.06 -16.82 2.55
C SER A 132 -4.21 -16.53 3.52
N GLY A 133 -5.42 -16.97 3.19
CA GLY A 133 -6.60 -16.72 4.01
C GLY A 133 -6.53 -17.31 5.43
N ASP A 134 -5.75 -18.36 5.61
CA ASP A 134 -5.47 -18.98 6.92
C ASP A 134 -4.25 -18.37 7.65
N GLY A 135 -3.57 -17.41 7.03
CA GLY A 135 -2.38 -16.74 7.56
C GLY A 135 -1.10 -17.59 7.61
N ARG A 136 -1.13 -18.83 7.11
CA ARG A 136 0.03 -19.74 7.17
C ARG A 136 1.06 -19.46 6.11
N LEU A 137 0.64 -18.98 4.95
CA LEU A 137 1.53 -18.67 3.84
C LEU A 137 1.65 -17.17 3.63
N MET A 138 2.84 -16.75 3.18
CA MET A 138 3.07 -15.46 2.57
C MET A 138 3.35 -15.66 1.08
N TYR A 139 2.67 -14.89 0.26
CA TYR A 139 2.96 -14.73 -1.16
C TYR A 139 3.68 -13.40 -1.37
N ALA A 140 4.91 -13.45 -1.87
CA ALA A 140 5.73 -12.24 -2.09
C ALA A 140 6.04 -12.07 -3.57
N VAL A 141 5.85 -10.88 -4.13
CA VAL A 141 6.27 -10.60 -5.50
C VAL A 141 7.78 -10.42 -5.58
N GLU A 142 8.40 -11.20 -6.45
CA GLU A 142 9.84 -11.27 -6.64
C GLU A 142 10.21 -11.05 -8.12
N ASN A 143 11.42 -10.55 -8.35
CA ASN A 143 12.04 -10.51 -9.67
C ASN A 143 13.13 -11.56 -9.77
N ASP A 144 12.99 -12.48 -10.71
CA ASP A 144 14.09 -13.28 -11.24
C ASP A 144 14.87 -12.40 -12.23
N TYR A 145 15.85 -11.66 -11.71
CA TYR A 145 16.54 -10.69 -12.55
C TYR A 145 17.59 -11.32 -13.49
N GLU A 146 17.95 -12.59 -13.28
CA GLU A 146 18.87 -13.32 -14.18
C GLU A 146 18.19 -13.64 -15.50
N VAL A 147 16.90 -14.00 -15.47
CA VAL A 147 16.13 -14.34 -16.69
C VAL A 147 15.05 -13.31 -17.03
N GLY A 148 14.84 -12.30 -16.18
CA GLY A 148 13.93 -11.19 -16.44
C GLY A 148 12.45 -11.56 -16.34
N ARG A 149 12.05 -12.41 -15.38
CA ARG A 149 10.65 -12.81 -15.18
C ARG A 149 10.13 -12.49 -13.78
N GLY A 150 8.83 -12.24 -13.69
CA GLY A 150 8.12 -12.05 -12.44
C GLY A 150 7.76 -13.38 -11.78
N ILE A 151 7.94 -13.44 -10.46
CA ILE A 151 7.70 -14.63 -9.63
C ILE A 151 6.89 -14.25 -8.41
N ILE A 152 6.06 -15.17 -7.93
CA ILE A 152 5.49 -15.15 -6.59
C ILE A 152 6.26 -16.17 -5.76
N GLY A 153 7.08 -15.70 -4.82
CA GLY A 153 7.70 -16.58 -3.82
C GLY A 153 6.68 -16.99 -2.76
N ILE A 154 6.64 -18.28 -2.42
CA ILE A 154 5.73 -18.85 -1.44
C ILE A 154 6.53 -19.21 -0.18
N TYR A 155 6.14 -18.64 0.96
CA TYR A 155 6.82 -18.82 2.23
C TYR A 155 5.87 -19.38 3.28
N ASP A 156 6.24 -20.50 3.90
CA ASP A 156 5.55 -21.05 5.06
C ASP A 156 5.97 -20.30 6.32
N LEU A 157 5.01 -19.73 7.03
CA LEU A 157 5.18 -18.96 8.26
C LEU A 157 4.80 -19.73 9.52
N SER A 158 4.34 -20.97 9.42
CA SER A 158 3.89 -21.78 10.56
C SER A 158 5.02 -22.18 11.50
N GLY A 159 6.26 -22.16 11.02
CA GLY A 159 7.45 -22.51 11.79
C GLY A 159 8.05 -21.33 12.58
N ARG A 160 9.13 -21.62 13.30
CA ARG A 160 9.93 -20.58 13.99
C ARG A 160 10.59 -19.61 13.03
N LYS A 161 10.85 -20.04 11.79
CA LYS A 161 11.43 -19.24 10.70
C LYS A 161 10.51 -19.36 9.49
N ALA A 162 10.39 -18.30 8.75
CA ALA A 162 9.78 -18.37 7.42
C ALA A 162 10.62 -19.24 6.51
N THR A 163 9.98 -20.19 5.84
CA THR A 163 10.64 -21.12 4.93
C THR A 163 10.06 -20.97 3.53
N ARG A 164 10.90 -20.67 2.54
CA ARG A 164 10.46 -20.65 1.14
C ARG A 164 10.20 -22.08 0.68
N ILE A 165 8.96 -22.37 0.27
CA ILE A 165 8.50 -23.73 -0.06
C ILE A 165 8.21 -23.91 -1.55
N GLY A 166 8.13 -22.82 -2.33
CA GLY A 166 7.83 -22.87 -3.75
C GLY A 166 7.77 -21.52 -4.40
N GLU A 167 7.35 -21.50 -5.65
CA GLU A 167 7.10 -20.31 -6.43
C GLU A 167 6.03 -20.55 -7.50
N PHE A 168 5.32 -19.47 -7.89
CA PHE A 168 4.46 -19.41 -9.06
C PHE A 168 5.00 -18.38 -10.06
N GLU A 169 4.73 -18.54 -11.34
CA GLU A 169 4.97 -17.51 -12.34
C GLU A 169 3.90 -16.41 -12.25
N THR A 170 4.29 -15.15 -12.55
CA THR A 170 3.34 -14.04 -12.68
C THR A 170 2.90 -13.81 -14.12
N PHE A 171 3.40 -14.61 -15.07
CA PHE A 171 3.13 -14.45 -16.51
C PHE A 171 3.42 -13.06 -17.06
N GLY A 172 4.39 -12.36 -16.42
CA GLY A 172 4.78 -11.00 -16.81
C GLY A 172 6.09 -10.58 -16.18
N ILE A 173 6.47 -9.32 -16.42
CA ILE A 173 7.70 -8.71 -15.92
C ILE A 173 7.33 -7.66 -14.88
N GLY A 174 8.14 -7.58 -13.82
CA GLY A 174 8.03 -6.56 -12.81
C GLY A 174 6.72 -6.60 -12.02
N PRO A 175 6.38 -7.74 -11.36
CA PRO A 175 5.18 -7.85 -10.54
C PRO A 175 5.29 -6.86 -9.38
N HIS A 176 4.46 -5.82 -9.41
CA HIS A 176 4.57 -4.73 -8.47
C HIS A 176 3.77 -4.99 -7.20
N GLU A 177 2.55 -5.48 -7.33
CA GLU A 177 1.67 -5.77 -6.20
C GLU A 177 0.90 -7.08 -6.41
N ILE A 178 0.50 -7.69 -5.31
CA ILE A 178 -0.28 -8.92 -5.26
C ILE A 178 -1.38 -8.79 -4.21
N LEU A 179 -2.58 -9.24 -4.56
CA LEU A 179 -3.71 -9.36 -3.65
C LEU A 179 -4.21 -10.80 -3.63
N LEU A 180 -4.76 -11.24 -2.50
CA LEU A 180 -5.62 -12.40 -2.42
C LEU A 180 -7.07 -11.92 -2.58
N SER A 181 -7.82 -12.54 -3.47
CA SER A 181 -9.25 -12.23 -3.66
C SER A 181 -10.07 -12.48 -2.39
N SER A 182 -11.21 -11.81 -2.28
CA SER A 182 -12.10 -11.92 -1.11
C SER A 182 -12.61 -13.36 -0.87
N ASP A 183 -12.74 -14.17 -1.92
CA ASP A 183 -13.07 -15.60 -1.84
C ASP A 183 -11.88 -16.50 -1.47
N GLN A 184 -10.67 -15.92 -1.32
CA GLN A 184 -9.42 -16.58 -0.95
C GLN A 184 -8.92 -17.64 -1.96
N LYS A 185 -9.45 -17.65 -3.18
CA LYS A 185 -9.13 -18.66 -4.20
C LYS A 185 -8.26 -18.14 -5.34
N THR A 186 -8.12 -16.83 -5.45
CA THR A 186 -7.44 -16.22 -6.59
C THR A 186 -6.36 -15.26 -6.11
N LEU A 187 -5.13 -15.41 -6.60
CA LEU A 187 -4.10 -14.39 -6.48
C LEU A 187 -4.22 -13.44 -7.68
N ILE A 188 -4.17 -12.15 -7.40
CA ILE A 188 -4.28 -11.08 -8.40
C ILE A 188 -2.97 -10.32 -8.40
N VAL A 189 -2.28 -10.26 -9.56
CA VAL A 189 -0.94 -9.66 -9.67
C VAL A 189 -0.95 -8.53 -10.68
N ALA A 190 -0.42 -7.38 -10.29
CA ALA A 190 -0.11 -6.28 -11.19
C ALA A 190 1.33 -6.41 -11.69
N ASN A 191 1.51 -6.88 -12.91
CA ASN A 191 2.79 -6.82 -13.60
C ASN A 191 2.99 -5.42 -14.17
N GLY A 192 3.91 -4.64 -13.58
CA GLY A 192 4.19 -3.27 -14.02
C GLY A 192 4.96 -3.20 -15.35
N GLY A 193 5.45 -4.33 -15.85
CA GLY A 193 6.13 -4.44 -17.13
C GLY A 193 7.58 -3.91 -17.15
N ILE A 194 8.12 -3.42 -16.02
CA ILE A 194 9.45 -2.81 -15.95
C ILE A 194 10.47 -3.84 -15.48
N LEU A 195 11.47 -4.09 -16.33
CA LEU A 195 12.63 -4.87 -15.96
C LEU A 195 13.60 -4.02 -15.14
N THR A 196 13.97 -4.55 -13.96
CA THR A 196 14.93 -3.93 -13.05
C THR A 196 16.05 -4.90 -12.68
N HIS A 197 17.22 -4.38 -12.29
CA HIS A 197 18.33 -5.19 -11.86
C HIS A 197 19.00 -4.55 -10.63
N PRO A 198 19.42 -5.32 -9.59
CA PRO A 198 20.04 -4.76 -8.38
C PRO A 198 21.30 -3.94 -8.65
N ALA A 199 22.11 -4.34 -9.63
CA ALA A 199 23.31 -3.58 -10.03
C ALA A 199 22.97 -2.25 -10.74
N LYS A 200 21.70 -2.03 -11.12
CA LYS A 200 21.21 -0.84 -11.82
C LYS A 200 19.89 -0.35 -11.20
N PRO A 201 19.88 0.00 -9.92
CA PRO A 201 18.66 0.13 -9.13
C PRO A 201 17.69 1.23 -9.59
N ARG A 202 18.16 2.20 -10.38
CA ARG A 202 17.33 3.30 -10.91
C ARG A 202 17.00 3.18 -12.39
N GLU A 203 17.68 2.29 -13.10
CA GLU A 203 17.46 2.09 -14.53
C GLU A 203 16.19 1.27 -14.78
N LYS A 204 15.46 1.63 -15.82
CA LYS A 204 14.33 0.90 -16.38
C LYS A 204 14.81 0.30 -17.69
N LEU A 205 15.02 -1.03 -17.70
CA LEU A 205 15.85 -1.66 -18.72
C LEU A 205 15.11 -2.01 -20.02
N ASN A 206 13.78 -1.84 -20.05
CA ASN A 206 12.95 -2.32 -21.17
C ASN A 206 11.75 -1.39 -21.50
N LEU A 207 11.91 -0.07 -21.37
CA LEU A 207 10.79 0.87 -21.58
C LEU A 207 10.10 0.71 -22.93
N GLU A 208 10.85 0.43 -23.99
CA GLU A 208 10.32 0.25 -25.35
C GLU A 208 9.53 -1.05 -25.54
N THR A 209 9.77 -2.03 -24.71
CA THR A 209 9.18 -3.36 -24.77
C THR A 209 8.35 -3.73 -23.55
N MET A 210 7.93 -2.74 -22.77
CA MET A 210 7.03 -2.95 -21.63
C MET A 210 5.74 -3.63 -22.07
N ALA A 211 5.27 -4.59 -21.27
CA ALA A 211 4.00 -5.28 -21.44
C ALA A 211 3.25 -5.40 -20.11
N PRO A 212 2.74 -4.30 -19.56
CA PRO A 212 2.02 -4.32 -18.29
C PRO A 212 0.74 -5.14 -18.39
N SER A 213 0.44 -5.90 -17.33
CA SER A 213 -0.75 -6.76 -17.28
C SER A 213 -1.28 -6.91 -15.86
N ILE A 214 -2.55 -7.26 -15.74
CA ILE A 214 -3.15 -7.80 -14.52
C ILE A 214 -3.42 -9.27 -14.74
N VAL A 215 -2.97 -10.09 -13.81
CA VAL A 215 -3.04 -11.56 -13.92
C VAL A 215 -3.85 -12.09 -12.74
N PHE A 216 -4.74 -13.03 -13.02
CA PHE A 216 -5.52 -13.79 -12.05
C PHE A 216 -5.03 -15.24 -12.08
N LEU A 217 -4.59 -15.75 -10.94
CA LEU A 217 -4.04 -17.09 -10.77
C LEU A 217 -4.84 -17.89 -9.76
N ASP A 218 -4.95 -19.18 -9.94
CA ASP A 218 -5.43 -20.06 -8.87
C ASP A 218 -4.46 -20.02 -7.68
N ALA A 219 -4.96 -19.71 -6.50
CA ALA A 219 -4.12 -19.51 -5.31
C ALA A 219 -3.48 -20.82 -4.78
N ALA A 220 -4.04 -21.98 -5.14
CA ALA A 220 -3.53 -23.28 -4.70
C ALA A 220 -2.48 -23.86 -5.66
N THR A 221 -2.65 -23.65 -6.97
CA THR A 221 -1.80 -24.27 -8.00
C THR A 221 -0.87 -23.28 -8.72
N GLY A 222 -1.20 -21.99 -8.72
CA GLY A 222 -0.51 -20.98 -9.53
C GLY A 222 -0.90 -20.98 -11.00
N ASP A 223 -1.90 -21.76 -11.38
CA ASP A 223 -2.36 -21.81 -12.77
C ASP A 223 -2.98 -20.51 -13.21
N LEU A 224 -2.69 -20.10 -14.45
CA LEU A 224 -3.25 -18.89 -15.04
C LEU A 224 -4.75 -19.07 -15.29
N ILE A 225 -5.58 -18.23 -14.66
CA ILE A 225 -7.01 -18.15 -14.91
C ILE A 225 -7.28 -17.17 -16.05
N THR A 226 -6.79 -15.95 -15.93
CA THR A 226 -6.93 -14.93 -16.98
C THR A 226 -5.84 -13.86 -16.87
N GLN A 227 -5.56 -13.20 -17.99
CA GLN A 227 -4.61 -12.10 -18.08
C GLN A 227 -5.23 -10.95 -18.89
N HIS A 228 -5.23 -9.75 -18.31
CA HIS A 228 -5.61 -8.51 -18.97
C HIS A 228 -4.37 -7.67 -19.28
N GLN A 229 -4.13 -7.39 -20.54
CA GLN A 229 -3.03 -6.54 -20.99
C GLN A 229 -3.51 -5.13 -21.23
N ILE A 230 -2.62 -4.15 -21.03
CA ILE A 230 -2.87 -2.77 -21.42
C ILE A 230 -2.82 -2.65 -22.97
N ALA A 231 -3.58 -1.71 -23.52
CA ALA A 231 -3.56 -1.47 -24.97
C ALA A 231 -2.15 -1.08 -25.45
N LEU A 232 -1.72 -1.59 -26.61
CA LEU A 232 -0.36 -1.44 -27.11
C LEU A 232 0.13 0.01 -27.17
N HIS A 233 -0.72 0.96 -27.53
CA HIS A 233 -0.37 2.38 -27.58
C HIS A 233 -0.10 2.99 -26.18
N LEU A 234 -0.44 2.28 -25.11
CA LEU A 234 -0.20 2.62 -23.70
C LEU A 234 0.79 1.64 -23.04
N HIS A 235 1.58 0.89 -23.80
CA HIS A 235 2.50 -0.12 -23.28
C HIS A 235 3.45 0.42 -22.18
N GLN A 236 3.69 1.72 -22.12
CA GLN A 236 4.49 2.36 -21.07
C GLN A 236 3.67 2.78 -19.83
N LEU A 237 2.36 2.45 -19.76
CA LEU A 237 1.57 2.65 -18.55
C LEU A 237 1.78 1.47 -17.58
N SER A 238 2.76 1.58 -16.70
CA SER A 238 3.06 0.57 -15.67
C SER A 238 1.90 0.43 -14.70
N LEU A 239 1.25 -0.74 -14.64
CA LEU A 239 0.20 -1.06 -13.69
C LEU A 239 0.83 -1.47 -12.35
N ARG A 240 0.39 -0.88 -11.22
CA ARG A 240 1.13 -1.00 -9.97
C ARG A 240 0.27 -1.33 -8.78
N HIS A 241 -0.37 -0.31 -8.18
CA HIS A 241 -1.08 -0.44 -6.91
C HIS A 241 -2.51 -0.87 -7.14
N MET A 242 -3.01 -1.75 -6.28
CA MET A 242 -4.34 -2.33 -6.42
C MET A 242 -5.12 -2.33 -5.10
N THR A 243 -6.43 -2.28 -5.24
CA THR A 243 -7.38 -2.63 -4.18
C THR A 243 -8.60 -3.31 -4.79
N GLN A 244 -9.40 -3.99 -3.97
CA GLN A 244 -10.71 -4.50 -4.38
C GLN A 244 -11.82 -3.67 -3.76
N ASP A 245 -12.88 -3.40 -4.54
CA ASP A 245 -14.12 -2.85 -4.01
C ASP A 245 -15.03 -3.95 -3.41
N ALA A 246 -16.18 -3.55 -2.86
CA ALA A 246 -17.14 -4.47 -2.25
C ALA A 246 -17.67 -5.56 -3.20
N THR A 247 -17.55 -5.38 -4.51
CA THR A 247 -17.96 -6.37 -5.52
C THR A 247 -16.84 -7.32 -5.92
N GLY A 248 -15.64 -7.12 -5.41
CA GLY A 248 -14.43 -7.85 -5.81
C GLY A 248 -13.79 -7.32 -7.11
N ARG A 249 -14.29 -6.22 -7.67
CA ARG A 249 -13.64 -5.54 -8.80
C ARG A 249 -12.30 -4.97 -8.36
N VAL A 250 -11.28 -5.17 -9.17
CA VAL A 250 -9.92 -4.67 -8.92
C VAL A 250 -9.81 -3.26 -9.48
N TRP A 251 -9.37 -2.33 -8.63
CA TRP A 251 -8.99 -0.97 -8.98
C TRP A 251 -7.48 -0.88 -9.03
N ILE A 252 -6.95 -0.25 -10.07
CA ILE A 252 -5.51 -0.24 -10.37
C ILE A 252 -5.04 1.19 -10.57
N GLY A 253 -3.98 1.57 -9.88
CA GLY A 253 -3.23 2.80 -10.10
C GLY A 253 -2.00 2.54 -10.97
N GLY A 254 -1.76 3.42 -11.94
CA GLY A 254 -0.64 3.31 -12.85
C GLY A 254 0.37 4.44 -12.74
N GLN A 255 1.53 4.19 -13.33
CA GLN A 255 2.55 5.21 -13.61
C GLN A 255 2.90 5.16 -15.09
N PHE A 256 2.70 6.27 -15.78
CA PHE A 256 3.09 6.35 -17.18
C PHE A 256 4.57 6.71 -17.30
N GLU A 257 5.31 5.85 -17.98
CA GLU A 257 6.77 5.93 -18.18
C GLU A 257 7.17 6.44 -19.56
N GLY A 258 6.20 6.81 -20.38
CA GLY A 258 6.40 7.41 -21.70
C GLY A 258 6.65 8.92 -21.63
N PRO A 259 6.59 9.61 -22.78
CA PRO A 259 6.85 11.03 -22.87
C PRO A 259 5.96 11.86 -21.93
N GLU A 260 6.54 12.80 -21.20
CA GLU A 260 5.84 13.67 -20.24
C GLU A 260 4.75 14.53 -20.89
N THR A 261 4.85 14.77 -22.20
CA THR A 261 3.83 15.47 -22.98
C THR A 261 2.53 14.69 -23.14
N LYS A 262 2.53 13.39 -22.85
CA LYS A 262 1.34 12.54 -22.85
C LYS A 262 0.84 12.35 -21.42
N THR A 263 -0.46 12.52 -21.23
CA THR A 263 -1.13 12.40 -19.93
C THR A 263 -2.31 11.43 -20.05
N PRO A 264 -2.04 10.12 -20.19
CA PRO A 264 -3.11 9.13 -20.28
C PRO A 264 -3.87 9.00 -18.95
N PRO A 265 -5.06 8.37 -18.94
CA PRO A 265 -5.71 7.96 -17.70
C PRO A 265 -4.78 7.05 -16.89
N LEU A 266 -4.74 7.27 -15.56
CA LEU A 266 -3.83 6.56 -14.66
C LEU A 266 -4.54 5.56 -13.75
N VAL A 267 -5.87 5.53 -13.76
CA VAL A 267 -6.67 4.61 -12.95
C VAL A 267 -7.46 3.70 -13.87
N ALA A 268 -7.42 2.42 -13.56
CA ALA A 268 -8.13 1.38 -14.30
C ALA A 268 -8.93 0.48 -13.36
N THR A 269 -9.87 -0.27 -13.94
CA THR A 269 -10.54 -1.37 -13.26
C THR A 269 -10.53 -2.63 -14.14
N CYS A 270 -10.59 -3.79 -13.49
CA CYS A 270 -10.88 -5.07 -14.14
C CYS A 270 -11.51 -6.05 -13.15
N GLY A 271 -11.92 -7.19 -13.64
CA GLY A 271 -12.30 -8.34 -12.84
C GLY A 271 -11.83 -9.61 -13.53
N LYS A 272 -11.95 -10.76 -12.90
CA LYS A 272 -11.56 -12.04 -13.50
C LYS A 272 -12.21 -12.23 -14.88
N ASP A 273 -13.51 -11.93 -14.98
CA ASP A 273 -14.31 -12.08 -16.21
C ASP A 273 -14.65 -10.71 -16.84
N THR A 274 -14.07 -9.62 -16.37
CA THR A 274 -14.32 -8.26 -16.86
C THR A 274 -13.03 -7.65 -17.37
N PRO A 275 -12.98 -7.22 -18.65
CA PRO A 275 -11.79 -6.64 -19.26
C PRO A 275 -11.26 -5.41 -18.52
N LEU A 276 -9.96 -5.15 -18.65
CA LEU A 276 -9.31 -3.94 -18.14
C LEU A 276 -9.85 -2.71 -18.85
N ARG A 277 -10.31 -1.75 -18.06
CA ARG A 277 -10.86 -0.47 -18.52
C ARG A 277 -10.18 0.68 -17.79
N LEU A 278 -9.68 1.65 -18.54
CA LEU A 278 -9.16 2.91 -18.01
C LEU A 278 -10.31 3.91 -17.77
N HIS A 279 -10.15 4.77 -16.78
CA HIS A 279 -11.12 5.77 -16.36
C HIS A 279 -10.60 7.18 -16.59
N ASP A 280 -11.31 7.95 -17.40
CA ASP A 280 -11.01 9.34 -17.66
C ASP A 280 -11.43 10.23 -16.48
N ILE A 281 -10.64 11.26 -16.24
CA ILE A 281 -10.95 12.36 -15.32
C ILE A 281 -10.75 13.68 -16.07
N PRO A 282 -11.26 14.81 -15.53
CA PRO A 282 -11.07 16.11 -16.19
C PRO A 282 -9.60 16.38 -16.51
N ALA A 283 -9.33 16.76 -17.77
CA ALA A 283 -7.96 16.94 -18.31
C ALA A 283 -7.10 17.89 -17.46
N LYS A 284 -7.70 18.93 -16.87
CA LYS A 284 -7.01 19.85 -15.94
C LYS A 284 -6.47 19.15 -14.69
N ILE A 285 -7.13 18.08 -14.24
CA ILE A 285 -6.66 17.27 -13.11
C ILE A 285 -5.60 16.31 -13.59
N THR A 286 -5.85 15.57 -14.68
CA THR A 286 -4.91 14.57 -15.24
C THR A 286 -3.52 15.17 -15.49
N SER A 287 -3.44 16.33 -16.12
CA SER A 287 -2.16 17.01 -16.41
C SER A 287 -1.38 17.37 -15.14
N GLY A 288 -2.08 17.64 -14.03
CA GLY A 288 -1.47 17.96 -12.75
C GLY A 288 -0.96 16.75 -11.96
N LEU A 289 -1.29 15.49 -12.36
CA LEU A 289 -0.89 14.29 -11.60
C LEU A 289 0.57 13.87 -11.83
N GLN A 290 1.26 14.48 -12.80
CA GLN A 290 2.63 14.14 -13.19
C GLN A 290 2.81 12.64 -13.46
N ASN A 291 1.83 12.08 -14.17
CA ASN A 291 1.84 10.70 -14.66
C ASN A 291 2.07 9.62 -13.56
N TYR A 292 1.63 9.86 -12.32
CA TYR A 292 1.93 8.95 -11.23
C TYR A 292 0.79 8.82 -10.20
N ILE A 293 0.33 7.58 -9.99
CA ILE A 293 -0.48 7.17 -8.83
C ILE A 293 0.41 6.35 -7.89
N GLY A 294 0.47 6.76 -6.62
CA GLY A 294 1.36 6.20 -5.60
C GLY A 294 0.69 5.23 -4.65
N SER A 295 -0.64 5.27 -4.50
CA SER A 295 -1.43 4.36 -3.67
C SER A 295 -2.86 4.27 -4.17
N VAL A 296 -3.50 3.12 -3.95
CA VAL A 296 -4.92 2.88 -4.25
C VAL A 296 -5.51 2.12 -3.07
N THR A 297 -6.63 2.62 -2.52
CA THR A 297 -7.32 1.93 -1.42
C THR A 297 -8.83 2.14 -1.48
N ALA A 298 -9.59 1.16 -0.99
CA ALA A 298 -11.02 1.28 -0.77
C ALA A 298 -11.29 1.72 0.68
N ASN A 299 -12.37 2.47 0.90
CA ASN A 299 -12.91 2.63 2.25
C ASN A 299 -13.42 1.27 2.77
N ARG A 300 -13.77 1.17 4.06
CA ARG A 300 -14.08 -0.13 4.68
C ARG A 300 -15.29 -0.84 4.09
N ASP A 301 -16.29 -0.11 3.61
CA ASP A 301 -17.45 -0.71 2.96
C ASP A 301 -17.25 -0.95 1.45
N GLY A 302 -16.10 -0.54 0.90
CA GLY A 302 -15.76 -0.71 -0.51
C GLY A 302 -16.57 0.15 -1.47
N SER A 303 -17.26 1.18 -0.99
CA SER A 303 -18.12 2.05 -1.79
C SER A 303 -17.37 3.23 -2.44
N VAL A 304 -16.25 3.63 -1.85
CA VAL A 304 -15.39 4.72 -2.34
C VAL A 304 -13.96 4.24 -2.46
N ILE A 305 -13.34 4.57 -3.57
CA ILE A 305 -11.92 4.33 -3.80
C ILE A 305 -11.17 5.66 -3.73
N ALA A 306 -10.07 5.67 -2.99
CA ALA A 306 -9.13 6.78 -2.94
C ALA A 306 -7.81 6.40 -3.62
N THR A 307 -7.27 7.34 -4.42
CA THR A 307 -5.96 7.15 -5.09
C THR A 307 -5.08 8.37 -4.84
N SER A 308 -3.84 8.16 -4.39
CA SER A 308 -2.90 9.26 -4.19
C SER A 308 -2.05 9.51 -5.43
N ALA A 309 -1.77 10.77 -5.69
CA ALA A 309 -0.82 11.24 -6.69
C ALA A 309 0.21 12.15 -6.01
N PRO A 310 1.24 11.61 -5.34
CA PRO A 310 2.18 12.38 -4.54
C PRO A 310 2.85 13.50 -5.31
N ARG A 311 3.33 13.22 -6.53
CA ARG A 311 3.95 14.22 -7.41
C ARG A 311 3.01 15.38 -7.76
N GLY A 312 1.72 15.07 -7.94
CA GLY A 312 0.67 16.04 -8.24
C GLY A 312 0.08 16.72 -7.00
N GLY A 313 0.46 16.28 -5.80
CA GLY A 313 -0.06 16.80 -4.54
C GLY A 313 -1.57 16.62 -4.41
N LYS A 314 -2.12 15.49 -4.86
CA LYS A 314 -3.56 15.26 -4.89
C LYS A 314 -3.93 13.86 -4.42
N VAL A 315 -5.12 13.78 -3.81
CA VAL A 315 -5.85 12.53 -3.59
C VAL A 315 -7.15 12.61 -4.37
N LEU A 316 -7.42 11.58 -5.17
CA LEU A 316 -8.60 11.49 -6.03
C LEU A 316 -9.57 10.46 -5.48
N PHE A 317 -10.87 10.68 -5.69
CA PHE A 317 -11.94 9.83 -5.19
C PHE A 317 -12.86 9.36 -6.32
N TRP A 318 -13.31 8.12 -6.17
CA TRP A 318 -14.11 7.41 -7.15
C TRP A 318 -15.26 6.71 -6.45
N LYS A 319 -16.45 6.75 -7.05
CA LYS A 319 -17.58 5.96 -6.59
C LYS A 319 -17.46 4.55 -7.16
N ALA A 320 -17.39 3.54 -6.29
CA ALA A 320 -17.06 2.17 -6.73
C ALA A 320 -18.17 1.56 -7.61
N ASP A 321 -19.44 1.79 -7.30
CA ASP A 321 -20.58 1.23 -8.04
C ASP A 321 -20.66 1.72 -9.49
N THR A 322 -20.50 3.04 -9.69
CA THR A 322 -20.59 3.68 -11.01
C THR A 322 -19.24 3.85 -11.72
N MET A 323 -18.14 3.65 -10.98
CA MET A 323 -16.76 3.93 -11.44
C MET A 323 -16.53 5.40 -11.81
N ASN A 324 -17.39 6.30 -11.36
CA ASN A 324 -17.28 7.73 -11.65
C ASN A 324 -16.26 8.39 -10.73
N PHE A 325 -15.45 9.27 -11.31
CA PHE A 325 -14.66 10.23 -10.56
C PHE A 325 -15.59 11.22 -9.84
N ILE A 326 -15.42 11.37 -8.51
CA ILE A 326 -16.28 12.21 -7.68
C ILE A 326 -15.58 13.43 -7.10
N GLY A 327 -14.27 13.52 -7.20
CA GLY A 327 -13.53 14.70 -6.75
C GLY A 327 -12.08 14.46 -6.45
N ALA A 328 -11.36 15.53 -6.12
CA ALA A 328 -9.97 15.48 -5.69
C ALA A 328 -9.71 16.51 -4.61
N GLN A 329 -8.87 16.14 -3.64
CA GLN A 329 -8.36 17.02 -2.58
C GLN A 329 -6.88 17.29 -2.76
N SER A 330 -6.44 18.50 -2.38
CA SER A 330 -5.04 18.87 -2.42
C SER A 330 -4.36 18.48 -1.11
N ILE A 331 -3.40 17.55 -1.21
CA ILE A 331 -2.53 17.11 -0.12
C ILE A 331 -1.12 17.07 -0.71
N PRO A 332 -0.29 18.07 -0.45
CA PRO A 332 1.08 18.13 -0.97
C PRO A 332 1.85 16.87 -0.56
N ASP A 333 2.39 16.16 -1.58
CA ASP A 333 3.10 14.88 -1.42
C ASP A 333 2.30 13.80 -0.67
N GLY A 334 0.95 13.81 -0.81
CA GLY A 334 0.07 12.81 -0.21
C GLY A 334 0.40 11.42 -0.73
N CYS A 335 0.84 10.53 0.16
CA CYS A 335 1.45 9.24 -0.15
C CYS A 335 0.54 8.05 0.18
N GLY A 336 0.68 7.51 1.39
CA GLY A 336 -0.08 6.36 1.86
C GLY A 336 -1.51 6.73 2.22
N ILE A 337 -2.44 5.87 1.87
CA ILE A 337 -3.86 6.03 2.20
C ILE A 337 -4.33 4.75 2.87
N SER A 338 -5.06 4.88 3.98
CA SER A 338 -5.70 3.76 4.67
C SER A 338 -7.13 4.10 5.07
N PRO A 339 -8.09 3.16 5.00
CA PRO A 339 -9.43 3.39 5.50
C PRO A 339 -9.41 3.49 7.03
N ILE A 340 -10.05 4.51 7.58
CA ILE A 340 -10.16 4.68 9.03
C ILE A 340 -11.53 4.22 9.55
N ASP A 341 -12.57 4.46 8.79
CA ASP A 341 -13.94 3.99 9.05
C ASP A 341 -14.67 3.63 7.76
N GLN A 342 -16.00 3.58 7.80
CA GLN A 342 -16.83 3.22 6.63
C GLN A 342 -16.71 4.21 5.47
N GLN A 343 -16.33 5.46 5.71
CA GLN A 343 -16.35 6.52 4.70
C GLN A 343 -15.02 7.26 4.57
N SER A 344 -14.22 7.30 5.65
CA SER A 344 -13.10 8.22 5.80
C SER A 344 -11.75 7.53 5.63
N PHE A 345 -10.72 8.34 5.39
CA PHE A 345 -9.36 7.90 5.14
C PHE A 345 -8.36 8.64 6.03
N LEU A 346 -7.34 7.92 6.47
CA LEU A 346 -6.10 8.47 7.00
C LEU A 346 -5.07 8.53 5.87
N ILE A 347 -4.40 9.68 5.72
CA ILE A 347 -3.47 9.94 4.63
C ILE A 347 -2.16 10.42 5.21
N SER A 348 -1.06 9.77 4.84
CA SER A 348 0.29 10.25 5.12
C SER A 348 0.85 11.08 3.98
N ASP A 349 1.82 11.94 4.25
CA ASP A 349 2.55 12.68 3.23
C ASP A 349 4.08 12.57 3.37
N GLY A 350 4.80 12.81 2.29
CA GLY A 350 6.27 12.76 2.27
C GLY A 350 6.97 13.85 3.09
N ASN A 351 6.21 14.79 3.68
CA ASN A 351 6.70 15.87 4.53
C ASN A 351 6.43 15.61 6.03
N GLY A 352 6.04 14.38 6.38
CA GLY A 352 5.80 13.93 7.75
C GLY A 352 4.41 14.26 8.30
N GLY A 353 3.47 14.69 7.46
CA GLY A 353 2.09 14.94 7.83
C GLY A 353 1.25 13.68 7.86
N LEU A 354 0.25 13.66 8.75
CA LEU A 354 -0.85 12.72 8.79
C LEU A 354 -2.14 13.53 8.81
N SER A 355 -3.06 13.21 7.89
CA SER A 355 -4.30 13.93 7.70
C SER A 355 -5.48 12.98 7.68
N PHE A 356 -6.55 13.37 8.33
CA PHE A 356 -7.87 12.75 8.19
C PHE A 356 -8.62 13.41 7.02
N LEU A 357 -9.30 12.60 6.24
CA LEU A 357 -10.14 13.05 5.14
C LEU A 357 -11.44 12.24 5.11
N ASP A 358 -12.54 12.92 5.33
CA ASP A 358 -13.87 12.30 5.45
C ASP A 358 -14.34 11.73 4.10
N ASP A 359 -14.32 12.56 3.06
CA ASP A 359 -14.68 12.16 1.71
C ASP A 359 -14.07 13.12 0.67
N SER A 360 -14.56 13.05 -0.57
CA SER A 360 -14.12 13.94 -1.66
C SER A 360 -14.49 15.41 -1.48
N THR A 361 -15.42 15.73 -0.59
CA THR A 361 -15.99 17.08 -0.38
C THR A 361 -15.40 17.79 0.83
N GLY A 362 -14.94 17.01 1.82
CA GLY A 362 -14.31 17.52 3.04
C GLY A 362 -12.92 18.11 2.80
N SER A 363 -12.54 19.11 3.58
CA SER A 363 -11.14 19.56 3.62
C SER A 363 -10.30 18.63 4.48
N PRO A 364 -9.04 18.34 4.10
CA PRO A 364 -8.15 17.54 4.94
C PRO A 364 -7.94 18.18 6.31
N ILE A 365 -8.07 17.39 7.37
CA ILE A 365 -7.77 17.79 8.74
C ILE A 365 -6.42 17.21 9.12
N VAL A 366 -5.43 18.07 9.35
CA VAL A 366 -4.10 17.64 9.80
C VAL A 366 -4.21 17.16 11.25
N LEU A 367 -3.90 15.87 11.48
CA LEU A 367 -3.91 15.25 12.80
C LEU A 367 -2.55 15.38 13.49
N ALA A 368 -1.48 15.10 12.76
CA ALA A 368 -0.12 15.09 13.28
C ALA A 368 0.88 15.57 12.24
N ARG A 369 2.04 16.04 12.70
CA ARG A 369 3.21 16.34 11.88
C ARG A 369 4.46 15.88 12.61
N ALA A 370 5.32 15.15 11.89
CA ALA A 370 6.63 14.69 12.35
C ALA A 370 7.72 15.36 11.48
N PRO A 371 8.22 16.54 11.84
CA PRO A 371 9.17 17.30 11.03
C PRO A 371 10.42 16.48 10.69
N GLY A 372 10.83 16.50 9.42
CA GLY A 372 11.97 15.75 8.92
C GLY A 372 11.71 14.27 8.65
N THR A 373 10.55 13.75 9.01
CA THR A 373 10.07 12.43 8.61
C THR A 373 9.54 12.49 7.18
N SER A 374 9.71 11.41 6.43
CA SER A 374 9.09 11.23 5.11
C SER A 374 8.41 9.86 5.08
N TRP A 375 7.08 9.85 5.00
CA TRP A 375 6.30 8.62 4.87
C TRP A 375 6.46 8.02 3.48
N ASP A 376 6.43 6.69 3.38
CA ASP A 376 6.40 5.99 2.09
C ASP A 376 4.97 5.97 1.52
N ASN A 377 4.81 5.45 0.30
CA ASN A 377 3.54 5.49 -0.43
C ASN A 377 2.42 4.64 0.19
N HIS A 378 2.71 3.81 1.19
CA HIS A 378 1.75 2.87 1.74
C HIS A 378 1.51 3.08 3.23
N MET A 379 0.24 3.03 3.59
CA MET A 379 -0.24 2.93 4.95
C MET A 379 -1.29 1.82 4.99
N THR A 380 -1.16 0.93 5.96
CA THR A 380 -2.03 -0.24 6.08
C THR A 380 -2.68 -0.26 7.45
N ALA A 381 -4.01 -0.44 7.50
CA ALA A 381 -4.73 -0.67 8.75
C ALA A 381 -4.40 -2.06 9.32
N ILE A 382 -4.18 -2.11 10.63
CA ILE A 382 -3.87 -3.34 11.39
C ILE A 382 -5.10 -3.76 12.20
#